data_9817c96511e985f267f1934d1dcdf764
#
_entry.id   9817c96511e985f267f1934d1dcdf764
#
_cell.length_a   1.000
_cell.length_b   1.000
_cell.length_c   1.000
_cell.angle_alpha   90.00
_cell.angle_beta   90.00
_cell.angle_gamma   90.00
#
_symmetry.space_group_name_H-M   'P 1'
#
loop_
_entity.id
_entity.type
_entity.pdbx_description
1 polymer ?
#
loop_
_entity_poly.entity_id
_entity_poly.type
_entity_poly.pdbx_seq_one_letter_code
_entity_poly.pdbx_strand_id
1 'polypeptide(L)'
;MAQIHNLENKSRFGIRYIAGFGVLVSALLLSGWIAFFTFLPIKSAMEVVTSLEEKFLPRAEGMVLDFVSLSEPSIIITSDNQILDELHDGLNRDPIKLSEVPPFVINTLLAAEDSNYYQHEGVDFVAILSAVVDNLRGVTRGGSTITSQVAKQSFVGDEISIRRKVAEAVVAAELE
;
A
#
# COMPACT_ATOMS: atom_id res chain seq x y z
N MET A 1 -60.77 44.15 -5.63
CA MET A 1 -59.88 43.26 -6.42
C MET A 1 -58.37 43.55 -6.18
N ALA A 2 -57.89 44.77 -6.09
CA ALA A 2 -56.47 45.09 -5.85
C ALA A 2 -55.87 44.62 -4.52
N GLN A 3 -56.63 44.58 -3.43
CA GLN A 3 -56.16 44.10 -2.11
C GLN A 3 -55.91 42.59 -2.05
N ILE A 4 -56.69 41.78 -2.74
CA ILE A 4 -56.52 40.31 -2.79
C ILE A 4 -55.25 39.94 -3.54
N HIS A 5 -54.99 40.64 -4.65
CA HIS A 5 -53.77 40.40 -5.48
C HIS A 5 -52.46 40.76 -4.72
N ASN A 6 -52.53 41.77 -3.81
CA ASN A 6 -51.35 42.16 -3.00
C ASN A 6 -51.06 41.16 -1.86
N LEU A 7 -52.07 40.51 -1.29
CA LEU A 7 -51.91 39.48 -0.27
C LEU A 7 -51.35 38.18 -0.86
N GLU A 8 -51.79 37.77 -2.06
CA GLU A 8 -51.24 36.62 -2.77
C GLU A 8 -49.77 36.78 -3.14
N ASN A 9 -49.37 37.99 -3.58
CA ASN A 9 -47.98 38.27 -3.96
C ASN A 9 -47.07 38.29 -2.71
N LYS A 10 -47.55 38.78 -1.57
CA LYS A 10 -46.81 38.77 -0.29
C LYS A 10 -46.61 37.37 0.31
N SER A 11 -47.59 36.49 0.13
CA SER A 11 -47.50 35.09 0.61
C SER A 11 -46.54 34.26 -0.27
N ARG A 12 -46.57 34.46 -1.61
CA ARG A 12 -45.64 33.78 -2.53
C ARG A 12 -44.20 34.25 -2.34
N PHE A 13 -43.97 35.50 -1.96
CA PHE A 13 -42.68 36.04 -1.63
C PHE A 13 -42.10 35.37 -0.38
N GLY A 14 -42.87 35.25 0.69
CA GLY A 14 -42.49 34.61 1.94
C GLY A 14 -42.13 33.10 1.76
N ILE A 15 -42.96 32.39 1.01
CA ILE A 15 -42.73 30.96 0.74
C ILE A 15 -41.41 30.71 -0.02
N ARG A 16 -41.08 31.57 -0.99
CA ARG A 16 -39.81 31.47 -1.74
C ARG A 16 -38.60 31.71 -0.88
N TYR A 17 -38.63 32.62 0.09
CA TYR A 17 -37.54 32.86 1.03
C TYR A 17 -37.38 31.68 2.02
N ILE A 18 -38.47 31.11 2.53
CA ILE A 18 -38.43 29.95 3.42
C ILE A 18 -37.87 28.71 2.69
N ALA A 19 -38.31 28.48 1.44
CA ALA A 19 -37.78 27.40 0.61
C ALA A 19 -36.31 27.60 0.29
N GLY A 20 -35.88 28.83 -0.11
CA GLY A 20 -34.48 29.15 -0.37
C GLY A 20 -33.59 28.95 0.89
N PHE A 21 -34.07 29.41 2.04
CA PHE A 21 -33.36 29.19 3.32
C PHE A 21 -33.25 27.71 3.68
N GLY A 22 -34.32 26.92 3.50
CA GLY A 22 -34.29 25.47 3.71
C GLY A 22 -33.29 24.74 2.82
N VAL A 23 -33.21 25.11 1.54
CA VAL A 23 -32.21 24.56 0.61
C VAL A 23 -30.78 24.92 1.04
N LEU A 24 -30.56 26.16 1.48
CA LEU A 24 -29.23 26.61 1.91
C LEU A 24 -28.78 25.90 3.19
N VAL A 25 -29.67 25.71 4.16
CA VAL A 25 -29.39 24.96 5.39
C VAL A 25 -29.11 23.49 5.09
N SER A 26 -29.91 22.85 4.24
CA SER A 26 -29.66 21.45 3.84
C SER A 26 -28.35 21.28 3.05
N ALA A 27 -27.96 22.23 2.20
CA ALA A 27 -26.67 22.22 1.52
C ALA A 27 -25.49 22.36 2.51
N LEU A 28 -25.59 23.22 3.50
CA LEU A 28 -24.59 23.38 4.55
C LEU A 28 -24.47 22.12 5.43
N LEU A 29 -25.57 21.50 5.81
CA LEU A 29 -25.56 20.25 6.55
C LEU A 29 -24.94 19.11 5.73
N LEU A 30 -25.29 19.01 4.45
CA LEU A 30 -24.72 18.00 3.55
C LEU A 30 -23.20 18.19 3.35
N SER A 31 -22.75 19.43 3.18
CA SER A 31 -21.32 19.73 3.05
C SER A 31 -20.55 19.45 4.34
N GLY A 32 -21.13 19.73 5.51
CA GLY A 32 -20.57 19.37 6.81
C GLY A 32 -20.47 17.87 7.01
N TRP A 33 -21.48 17.11 6.59
CA TRP A 33 -21.46 15.66 6.61
C TRP A 33 -20.37 15.08 5.67
N ILE A 34 -20.27 15.57 4.45
CA ILE A 34 -19.24 15.16 3.50
C ILE A 34 -17.86 15.48 4.08
N ALA A 35 -17.63 16.68 4.60
CA ALA A 35 -16.37 17.07 5.21
C ALA A 35 -16.03 16.18 6.43
N PHE A 36 -17.00 15.86 7.28
CA PHE A 36 -16.79 14.99 8.44
C PHE A 36 -16.41 13.57 8.03
N PHE A 37 -17.14 12.98 7.07
CA PHE A 37 -16.88 11.60 6.61
C PHE A 37 -15.64 11.47 5.75
N THR A 38 -15.15 12.54 5.12
CA THR A 38 -13.89 12.52 4.36
C THR A 38 -12.69 12.87 5.22
N PHE A 39 -12.78 13.91 6.05
CA PHE A 39 -11.64 14.42 6.81
C PHE A 39 -11.24 13.53 8.00
N LEU A 40 -12.22 12.97 8.74
CA LEU A 40 -11.93 12.14 9.90
C LEU A 40 -11.17 10.85 9.56
N PRO A 41 -11.59 10.04 8.55
CA PRO A 41 -10.85 8.84 8.17
C PRO A 41 -9.48 9.16 7.55
N ILE A 42 -9.33 10.28 6.84
CA ILE A 42 -8.03 10.70 6.30
C ILE A 42 -7.07 11.04 7.44
N LYS A 43 -7.52 11.76 8.46
CA LYS A 43 -6.69 12.11 9.61
C LYS A 43 -6.24 10.86 10.38
N SER A 44 -7.15 9.92 10.64
CA SER A 44 -6.80 8.67 11.33
C SER A 44 -5.88 7.78 10.51
N ALA A 45 -6.06 7.74 9.18
CA ALA A 45 -5.16 7.03 8.28
C ALA A 45 -3.75 7.66 8.29
N MET A 46 -3.67 9.00 8.27
CA MET A 46 -2.39 9.72 8.32
C MET A 46 -1.65 9.49 9.63
N GLU A 47 -2.34 9.47 10.78
CA GLU A 47 -1.76 9.13 12.07
C GLU A 47 -1.19 7.70 12.11
N VAL A 48 -1.86 6.76 11.44
CA VAL A 48 -1.35 5.39 11.29
C VAL A 48 -0.10 5.38 10.41
N VAL A 49 -0.12 6.05 9.27
CA VAL A 49 1.03 6.14 8.36
C VAL A 49 2.23 6.74 9.08
N THR A 50 2.09 7.92 9.70
CA THR A 50 3.20 8.57 10.43
C THR A 50 3.75 7.71 11.58
N SER A 51 2.88 6.99 12.30
CA SER A 51 3.32 6.07 13.36
C SER A 51 4.10 4.86 12.83
N LEU A 52 3.83 4.44 11.60
CA LEU A 52 4.52 3.35 10.93
C LEU A 52 5.85 3.84 10.34
N GLU A 53 5.86 5.03 9.74
CA GLU A 53 7.08 5.69 9.29
C GLU A 53 8.08 5.83 10.45
N GLU A 54 7.67 6.44 11.57
CA GLU A 54 8.52 6.59 12.74
C GLU A 54 9.07 5.25 13.28
N LYS A 55 8.31 4.19 13.15
CA LYS A 55 8.70 2.85 13.64
C LYS A 55 9.63 2.10 12.69
N PHE A 56 9.43 2.21 11.38
CA PHE A 56 10.09 1.34 10.39
C PHE A 56 11.14 2.07 9.55
N LEU A 57 10.99 3.37 9.24
CA LEU A 57 11.96 4.12 8.44
C LEU A 57 13.36 4.18 9.05
N PRO A 58 13.56 4.40 10.37
CA PRO A 58 14.92 4.39 10.94
C PRO A 58 15.63 3.04 10.77
N ARG A 59 14.87 1.97 10.59
CA ARG A 59 15.40 0.65 10.27
C ARG A 59 15.76 0.51 8.79
N ALA A 60 14.98 1.11 7.91
CA ALA A 60 15.23 1.09 6.48
C ALA A 60 16.43 1.97 6.10
N GLU A 61 16.54 3.19 6.64
CA GLU A 61 17.67 4.09 6.43
C GLU A 61 19.00 3.56 6.97
N GLY A 62 19.00 2.80 8.06
CA GLY A 62 20.20 2.20 8.65
C GLY A 62 20.67 0.90 7.98
N MET A 63 19.83 0.30 7.20
CA MET A 63 20.15 -0.83 6.36
C MET A 63 20.54 -0.33 4.96
N VAL A 64 21.80 -0.02 4.78
CA VAL A 64 22.45 -0.51 3.55
C VAL A 64 21.99 -1.94 3.45
N LEU A 65 21.22 -2.25 2.39
CA LEU A 65 20.64 -3.57 2.17
C LEU A 65 21.77 -4.63 2.27
N ASP A 66 22.20 -4.89 3.48
CA ASP A 66 22.81 -6.14 3.82
C ASP A 66 21.67 -7.14 3.63
N PHE A 67 21.36 -7.33 2.32
CA PHE A 67 20.33 -8.25 1.88
C PHE A 67 20.65 -9.53 2.54
N VAL A 68 20.01 -9.65 3.72
CA VAL A 68 19.98 -10.90 4.45
C VAL A 68 21.26 -11.63 4.16
N SER A 69 22.18 -11.71 5.07
CA SER A 69 23.21 -12.73 4.97
C SER A 69 22.42 -14.03 4.79
N LEU A 70 22.11 -14.33 3.53
CA LEU A 70 21.50 -15.58 3.16
C LEU A 70 22.47 -16.58 3.78
N SER A 71 22.01 -17.40 4.73
CA SER A 71 22.89 -18.37 5.40
C SER A 71 23.64 -19.10 4.31
N GLU A 72 24.91 -18.79 4.18
CA GLU A 72 25.79 -19.50 3.27
C GLU A 72 26.13 -20.83 3.94
N PRO A 73 26.27 -21.91 3.18
CA PRO A 73 26.67 -23.19 3.75
C PRO A 73 28.05 -23.04 4.40
N SER A 74 28.22 -23.65 5.59
CA SER A 74 29.54 -23.78 6.22
C SER A 74 30.26 -24.92 5.58
N ILE A 75 31.44 -24.68 5.01
CA ILE A 75 32.24 -25.65 4.29
C ILE A 75 33.29 -26.23 5.26
N ILE A 76 33.31 -27.54 5.41
CA ILE A 76 34.37 -28.25 6.13
C ILE A 76 35.42 -28.68 5.11
N ILE A 77 36.64 -28.20 5.30
CA ILE A 77 37.77 -28.55 4.43
C ILE A 77 38.82 -29.41 5.14
N THR A 78 39.46 -30.29 4.39
CA THR A 78 40.59 -31.08 4.83
C THR A 78 41.88 -30.25 4.83
N SER A 79 42.95 -30.76 5.44
CA SER A 79 44.27 -30.11 5.47
C SER A 79 44.91 -29.90 4.09
N ASP A 80 44.46 -30.60 3.08
CA ASP A 80 44.86 -30.52 1.68
C ASP A 80 43.85 -29.67 0.82
N ASN A 81 43.00 -28.88 1.50
CA ASN A 81 42.01 -27.98 0.88
C ASN A 81 40.92 -28.66 0.06
N GLN A 82 40.62 -29.92 0.31
CA GLN A 82 39.47 -30.59 -0.30
C GLN A 82 38.22 -30.36 0.54
N ILE A 83 37.08 -30.18 -0.09
CA ILE A 83 35.79 -30.06 0.58
C ILE A 83 35.44 -31.46 1.14
N LEU A 84 35.35 -31.56 2.46
CA LEU A 84 34.93 -32.77 3.15
C LEU A 84 33.40 -32.85 3.26
N ASP A 85 32.77 -31.73 3.59
CA ASP A 85 31.32 -31.67 3.77
C ASP A 85 30.84 -30.21 3.70
N GLU A 86 29.55 -30.02 3.38
CA GLU A 86 28.85 -28.75 3.38
C GLU A 86 27.68 -28.81 4.35
N LEU A 87 27.71 -27.96 5.37
CA LEU A 87 26.67 -27.91 6.41
C LEU A 87 25.65 -26.83 6.03
N HIS A 88 24.40 -27.23 5.86
CA HIS A 88 23.26 -26.37 5.57
C HIS A 88 22.30 -26.32 6.75
N ASP A 89 21.62 -25.19 6.96
CA ASP A 89 20.55 -25.05 7.95
C ASP A 89 19.16 -25.49 7.42
N GLY A 90 19.13 -26.48 6.55
CA GLY A 90 17.94 -27.04 5.89
C GLY A 90 17.68 -26.50 4.51
N LEU A 91 18.42 -25.46 4.04
CA LEU A 91 18.32 -24.88 2.70
C LEU A 91 19.71 -24.83 2.07
N ASN A 92 19.92 -25.59 1.00
CA ASN A 92 21.12 -25.46 0.18
C ASN A 92 20.93 -24.27 -0.78
N ARG A 93 21.66 -23.18 -0.53
CA ARG A 93 21.62 -21.96 -1.35
C ARG A 93 22.98 -21.76 -2.01
N ASP A 94 22.94 -21.51 -3.29
CA ASP A 94 24.09 -21.08 -4.08
C ASP A 94 23.84 -19.65 -4.56
N PRO A 95 24.34 -18.63 -3.84
CA PRO A 95 24.08 -17.23 -4.16
C PRO A 95 24.81 -16.86 -5.45
N ILE A 96 24.05 -16.34 -6.43
CA ILE A 96 24.59 -15.84 -7.69
C ILE A 96 24.37 -14.33 -7.77
N LYS A 97 25.22 -13.64 -8.55
CA LYS A 97 25.06 -12.20 -8.79
C LYS A 97 23.91 -11.96 -9.78
N LEU A 98 23.19 -10.88 -9.61
CA LEU A 98 22.13 -10.51 -10.56
C LEU A 98 22.63 -10.39 -12.01
N SER A 99 23.90 -9.97 -12.20
CA SER A 99 24.53 -9.90 -13.52
C SER A 99 24.75 -11.27 -14.20
N GLU A 100 24.69 -12.36 -13.43
CA GLU A 100 24.83 -13.74 -13.92
C GLU A 100 23.46 -14.34 -14.27
N VAL A 101 22.36 -13.69 -13.86
CA VAL A 101 21.00 -14.13 -14.18
C VAL A 101 20.65 -13.73 -15.60
N PRO A 102 20.27 -14.67 -16.47
CA PRO A 102 19.86 -14.34 -17.84
C PRO A 102 18.68 -13.37 -17.87
N PRO A 103 18.66 -12.34 -18.75
CA PRO A 103 17.59 -11.34 -18.78
C PRO A 103 16.18 -11.93 -18.95
N PHE A 104 16.06 -13.07 -19.66
CA PHE A 104 14.75 -13.69 -19.83
C PHE A 104 14.18 -14.23 -18.51
N VAL A 105 15.03 -14.70 -17.58
CA VAL A 105 14.61 -15.17 -16.26
C VAL A 105 14.08 -14.00 -15.43
N ILE A 106 14.82 -12.88 -15.44
CA ILE A 106 14.40 -11.63 -14.77
C ILE A 106 13.06 -11.18 -15.33
N ASN A 107 12.94 -11.07 -16.64
CA ASN A 107 11.71 -10.63 -17.30
C ASN A 107 10.53 -11.57 -17.04
N THR A 108 10.77 -12.88 -16.96
CA THR A 108 9.73 -13.87 -16.65
C THR A 108 9.25 -13.71 -15.20
N LEU A 109 10.18 -13.52 -14.26
CA LEU A 109 9.85 -13.27 -12.86
C LEU A 109 9.02 -11.98 -12.70
N LEU A 110 9.49 -10.89 -13.30
CA LEU A 110 8.78 -9.61 -13.28
C LEU A 110 7.39 -9.73 -13.92
N ALA A 111 7.26 -10.39 -15.05
CA ALA A 111 5.98 -10.58 -15.71
C ALA A 111 4.99 -11.41 -14.88
N ALA A 112 5.48 -12.36 -14.09
CA ALA A 112 4.65 -13.22 -13.25
C ALA A 112 4.25 -12.57 -11.92
N GLU A 113 5.19 -11.91 -11.25
CA GLU A 113 5.03 -11.38 -9.90
C GLU A 113 4.64 -9.90 -9.89
N ASP A 114 5.21 -9.11 -10.81
CA ASP A 114 5.09 -7.65 -10.83
C ASP A 114 5.28 -7.08 -12.23
N SER A 115 4.27 -7.24 -13.08
CA SER A 115 4.35 -6.84 -14.49
C SER A 115 4.60 -5.35 -14.73
N ASN A 116 4.32 -4.52 -13.73
CA ASN A 116 4.48 -3.06 -13.78
C ASN A 116 5.70 -2.56 -12.98
N TYR A 117 6.62 -3.44 -12.60
CA TYR A 117 7.76 -3.16 -11.72
C TYR A 117 8.48 -1.84 -12.05
N TYR A 118 8.75 -1.56 -13.30
CA TYR A 118 9.43 -0.34 -13.74
C TYR A 118 8.51 0.89 -13.91
N GLN A 119 7.21 0.79 -13.53
CA GLN A 119 6.22 1.85 -13.74
C GLN A 119 5.68 2.45 -12.45
N HIS A 120 5.98 1.85 -11.30
CA HIS A 120 5.58 2.32 -9.98
C HIS A 120 6.80 2.54 -9.09
N GLU A 121 6.62 3.24 -7.98
CA GLU A 121 7.61 3.50 -6.94
C GLU A 121 7.27 2.65 -5.70
N GLY A 122 7.71 1.39 -5.71
CA GLY A 122 7.53 0.42 -4.62
C GLY A 122 6.11 -0.14 -4.44
N VAL A 123 5.07 0.61 -4.80
CA VAL A 123 3.66 0.24 -4.62
C VAL A 123 2.84 0.46 -5.88
N ASP A 124 2.25 -0.60 -6.43
CA ASP A 124 1.29 -0.50 -7.54
C ASP A 124 -0.15 -0.38 -7.03
N PHE A 125 -0.64 0.85 -6.88
CA PHE A 125 -2.02 1.12 -6.44
C PHE A 125 -3.07 0.59 -7.42
N VAL A 126 -2.76 0.54 -8.72
CA VAL A 126 -3.68 0.04 -9.76
C VAL A 126 -3.81 -1.48 -9.62
N ALA A 127 -2.71 -2.18 -9.40
CA ALA A 127 -2.72 -3.62 -9.15
C ALA A 127 -3.47 -3.96 -7.85
N ILE A 128 -3.28 -3.20 -6.77
CA ILE A 128 -4.02 -3.38 -5.51
C ILE A 128 -5.52 -3.21 -5.73
N LEU A 129 -5.95 -2.13 -6.39
CA LEU A 129 -7.36 -1.88 -6.65
C LEU A 129 -7.97 -2.97 -7.54
N SER A 130 -7.24 -3.38 -8.58
CA SER A 130 -7.66 -4.47 -9.48
C SER A 130 -7.81 -5.78 -8.71
N ALA A 131 -6.86 -6.11 -7.83
CA ALA A 131 -6.92 -7.30 -6.99
C ALA A 131 -8.13 -7.28 -6.05
N VAL A 132 -8.47 -6.14 -5.47
CA VAL A 132 -9.69 -6.00 -4.63
C VAL A 132 -10.95 -6.29 -5.46
N VAL A 133 -11.07 -5.71 -6.65
CA VAL A 133 -12.22 -5.92 -7.53
C VAL A 133 -12.30 -7.37 -7.99
N ASP A 134 -11.18 -7.98 -8.36
CA ASP A 134 -11.14 -9.38 -8.82
C ASP A 134 -11.51 -10.34 -7.67
N ASN A 135 -10.99 -10.10 -6.46
CA ASN A 135 -11.32 -10.89 -5.28
C ASN A 135 -12.83 -10.79 -4.92
N LEU A 136 -13.45 -9.63 -5.07
CA LEU A 136 -14.90 -9.46 -4.90
C LEU A 136 -15.71 -10.24 -5.96
N ARG A 137 -15.12 -10.51 -7.12
CA ARG A 137 -15.71 -11.34 -8.19
C ARG A 137 -15.40 -12.82 -8.04
N GLY A 138 -14.69 -13.23 -6.98
CA GLY A 138 -14.29 -14.61 -6.73
C GLY A 138 -13.03 -15.05 -7.47
N VAL A 139 -12.30 -14.14 -8.09
CA VAL A 139 -11.00 -14.39 -8.73
C VAL A 139 -9.90 -14.03 -7.74
N THR A 140 -9.16 -15.03 -7.27
CA THR A 140 -8.04 -14.78 -6.35
C THR A 140 -6.86 -14.16 -7.11
N ARG A 141 -6.58 -12.89 -6.84
CA ARG A 141 -5.45 -12.16 -7.40
C ARG A 141 -4.68 -11.44 -6.30
N GLY A 142 -3.35 -11.51 -6.34
CA GLY A 142 -2.45 -10.71 -5.52
C GLY A 142 -2.23 -9.31 -6.14
N GLY A 143 -2.06 -8.31 -5.29
CA GLY A 143 -1.70 -6.95 -5.70
C GLY A 143 -0.42 -6.46 -5.01
N SER A 144 0.43 -7.39 -4.54
CA SER A 144 1.70 -7.06 -3.88
C SER A 144 2.81 -6.97 -4.92
N THR A 145 3.61 -5.92 -4.86
CA THR A 145 4.82 -5.73 -5.68
C THR A 145 5.99 -6.55 -5.14
N ILE A 146 7.02 -6.74 -5.93
CA ILE A 146 8.27 -7.39 -5.48
C ILE A 146 8.88 -6.60 -4.32
N THR A 147 8.92 -5.27 -4.41
CA THR A 147 9.43 -4.39 -3.35
C THR A 147 8.64 -4.54 -2.05
N SER A 148 7.31 -4.64 -2.12
CA SER A 148 6.48 -4.90 -0.93
C SER A 148 6.72 -6.29 -0.33
N GLN A 149 7.06 -7.29 -1.13
CA GLN A 149 7.45 -8.63 -0.64
C GLN A 149 8.80 -8.58 0.07
N VAL A 150 9.78 -7.84 -0.45
CA VAL A 150 11.05 -7.58 0.23
C VAL A 150 10.83 -6.85 1.55
N ALA A 151 10.04 -5.79 1.56
CA ALA A 151 9.67 -5.04 2.76
C ALA A 151 9.04 -5.96 3.82
N LYS A 152 8.14 -6.85 3.43
CA LYS A 152 7.53 -7.84 4.30
C LYS A 152 8.59 -8.76 4.95
N GLN A 153 9.45 -9.35 4.14
CA GLN A 153 10.41 -10.37 4.62
C GLN A 153 11.51 -9.77 5.49
N SER A 154 11.96 -8.55 5.16
CA SER A 154 13.13 -7.94 5.80
C SER A 154 12.77 -7.08 7.02
N PHE A 155 11.59 -6.46 7.05
CA PHE A 155 11.30 -5.40 8.02
C PHE A 155 10.03 -5.62 8.85
N VAL A 156 8.98 -6.15 8.24
CA VAL A 156 7.62 -6.08 8.83
C VAL A 156 7.19 -7.37 9.51
N GLY A 157 7.68 -8.52 9.04
CA GLY A 157 7.34 -9.84 9.58
C GLY A 157 6.02 -10.42 9.06
N ASP A 158 5.58 -11.55 9.64
CA ASP A 158 4.53 -12.41 9.06
C ASP A 158 3.13 -12.24 9.68
N GLU A 159 2.94 -11.34 10.64
CA GLU A 159 1.64 -11.13 11.28
C GLU A 159 0.59 -10.68 10.25
N ILE A 160 -0.53 -11.39 10.15
CA ILE A 160 -1.59 -11.09 9.18
C ILE A 160 -2.47 -9.98 9.73
N SER A 161 -2.25 -8.74 9.29
CA SER A 161 -3.05 -7.58 9.69
C SER A 161 -3.07 -6.49 8.60
N ILE A 162 -4.10 -5.64 8.64
CA ILE A 162 -4.16 -4.45 7.76
C ILE A 162 -2.99 -3.50 8.07
N ARG A 163 -2.64 -3.34 9.36
CA ARG A 163 -1.50 -2.52 9.78
C ARG A 163 -0.19 -2.99 9.14
N ARG A 164 0.02 -4.30 9.06
CA ARG A 164 1.16 -4.87 8.37
C ARG A 164 1.17 -4.50 6.89
N LYS A 165 0.02 -4.59 6.20
CA LYS A 165 -0.05 -4.21 4.78
C LYS A 165 0.24 -2.73 4.53
N VAL A 166 -0.17 -1.85 5.43
CA VAL A 166 0.19 -0.43 5.36
C VAL A 166 1.68 -0.24 5.62
N ALA A 167 2.25 -0.93 6.60
CA ALA A 167 3.69 -0.88 6.88
C ALA A 167 4.54 -1.40 5.71
N GLU A 168 4.12 -2.50 5.06
CA GLU A 168 4.77 -2.99 3.83
C GLU A 168 4.79 -1.93 2.73
N ALA A 169 3.65 -1.24 2.53
CA ALA A 169 3.53 -0.20 1.51
C ALA A 169 4.43 1.02 1.82
N VAL A 170 4.47 1.46 3.08
CA VAL A 170 5.33 2.57 3.51
C VAL A 170 6.80 2.23 3.31
N VAL A 171 7.24 1.06 3.77
CA VAL A 171 8.63 0.61 3.61
C VAL A 171 8.97 0.38 2.15
N ALA A 172 8.04 -0.19 1.36
CA ALA A 172 8.27 -0.41 -0.07
C ALA A 172 8.46 0.89 -0.85
N ALA A 173 7.69 1.95 -0.51
CA ALA A 173 7.84 3.27 -1.13
C ALA A 173 9.16 3.97 -0.76
N GLU A 174 9.78 3.62 0.38
CA GLU A 174 11.07 4.18 0.80
C GLU A 174 12.26 3.41 0.19
N LEU A 175 12.06 2.14 -0.16
CA LEU A 175 13.11 1.30 -0.75
C LEU A 175 13.39 1.61 -2.23
N GLU A 176 12.51 2.32 -2.92
CA GLU A 176 12.63 2.73 -4.32
C GLU A 176 12.90 4.22 -4.49
#